data_e5f43cd0400d91058efaadbdb5e1a5a8
#
_entry.id   e5f43cd0400d91058efaadbdb5e1a5a8
#
_cell.length_a   1.000
_cell.length_b   1.000
_cell.length_c   1.000
_cell.angle_alpha   90.00
_cell.angle_beta   90.00
_cell.angle_gamma   90.00
#
_symmetry.space_group_name_H-M   'P 1'
#
loop_
_entity.id
_entity.type
_entity.pdbx_description
1 polymer ?
#
loop_
_entity_poly.entity_id
_entity_poly.type
_entity_poly.pdbx_seq_one_letter_code
_entity_poly.pdbx_strand_id
1 'polypeptide(L)'
;YEKARHVVKTLINAKYKKQEDDKKEETIFNIILNENCEVKENLIQRAEIEATCVSYTRNLVNEPANFLTPQDLASEAEKSAKEYGYEAIIFDEKYIEQKQMGAFLSVAKGSANPPRLIVLRYKGANDDDKIYGLVGKGLCYDSGGYSIKPTSSMLDMKSDMGGSATVLGAMNLIA
;
A
#
# COMPACT_ATOMS: atom_id res chain seq x y z
N TYR A 1 27.03 -3.26 5.20
CA TYR A 1 26.04 -3.39 4.15
C TYR A 1 24.64 -2.94 4.66
N GLU A 2 24.05 -3.63 5.64
CA GLU A 2 22.71 -3.31 6.18
C GLU A 2 22.60 -1.90 6.77
N LYS A 3 23.65 -1.40 7.44
CA LYS A 3 23.66 -0.04 8.00
C LYS A 3 23.56 1.04 6.92
N ALA A 4 24.27 0.90 5.80
CA ALA A 4 24.22 1.87 4.70
C ALA A 4 22.82 1.88 4.05
N ARG A 5 22.23 0.70 3.79
CA ARG A 5 20.87 0.55 3.28
C ARG A 5 19.85 1.19 4.21
N HIS A 6 19.98 0.98 5.52
CA HIS A 6 19.10 1.57 6.51
C HIS A 6 19.18 3.11 6.50
N VAL A 7 20.37 3.68 6.41
CA VAL A 7 20.56 5.14 6.36
C VAL A 7 19.91 5.73 5.11
N VAL A 8 20.16 5.17 3.92
CA VAL A 8 19.55 5.64 2.66
C VAL A 8 18.03 5.58 2.73
N LYS A 9 17.47 4.45 3.16
CA LYS A 9 16.03 4.26 3.34
C LYS A 9 15.44 5.28 4.32
N THR A 10 16.11 5.54 5.43
CA THR A 10 15.65 6.50 6.44
C THR A 10 15.65 7.92 5.89
N LEU A 11 16.71 8.32 5.16
CA LEU A 11 16.81 9.65 4.57
C LEU A 11 15.75 9.88 3.49
N ILE A 12 15.48 8.90 2.63
CA ILE A 12 14.44 9.00 1.60
C ILE A 12 13.05 9.09 2.25
N ASN A 13 12.77 8.28 3.28
CA ASN A 13 11.52 8.36 4.03
C ASN A 13 11.35 9.66 4.80
N ALA A 14 12.44 10.29 5.26
CA ALA A 14 12.39 11.59 5.94
C ALA A 14 11.94 12.72 5.00
N LYS A 15 12.12 12.56 3.68
CA LYS A 15 11.59 13.48 2.66
C LYS A 15 10.09 13.32 2.40
N TYR A 16 9.45 12.32 3.00
CA TYR A 16 8.04 12.09 2.80
C TYR A 16 7.24 13.31 3.27
N LYS A 17 6.68 14.03 2.30
CA LYS A 17 5.64 15.04 2.49
C LYS A 17 4.48 14.67 1.59
N LYS A 18 3.26 14.74 2.09
CA LYS A 18 2.07 14.65 1.23
C LYS A 18 2.18 15.75 0.17
N GLN A 19 1.95 15.42 -1.08
CA GLN A 19 2.28 16.22 -2.29
C GLN A 19 1.50 17.55 -2.46
N GLU A 20 1.06 18.21 -1.43
CA GLU A 20 0.22 19.41 -1.56
C GLU A 20 0.96 20.74 -1.47
N ASP A 21 2.27 20.77 -1.25
CA ASP A 21 3.03 22.03 -1.23
C ASP A 21 3.84 22.22 -2.50
N ASP A 22 3.44 23.21 -3.30
CA ASP A 22 3.96 23.56 -4.63
C ASP A 22 5.40 24.10 -4.68
N LYS A 23 6.17 24.01 -3.62
CA LYS A 23 7.59 24.37 -3.60
C LYS A 23 8.45 23.14 -3.28
N LYS A 24 8.85 22.44 -4.35
CA LYS A 24 9.91 21.44 -4.26
C LYS A 24 11.25 22.15 -4.06
N GLU A 25 11.63 22.42 -2.82
CA GLU A 25 13.03 22.62 -2.51
C GLU A 25 13.76 21.29 -2.66
N GLU A 26 14.67 21.26 -3.62
CA GLU A 26 15.53 20.10 -3.86
C GLU A 26 16.47 19.94 -2.66
N THR A 27 16.17 18.97 -1.78
CA THR A 27 17.04 18.67 -0.64
C THR A 27 18.10 17.67 -1.06
N ILE A 28 19.35 18.06 -1.09
CA ILE A 28 20.48 17.19 -1.39
C ILE A 28 21.00 16.57 -0.09
N PHE A 29 21.09 15.24 -0.04
CA PHE A 29 21.74 14.53 1.05
C PHE A 29 23.08 14.00 0.59
N ASN A 30 24.14 14.40 1.29
CA ASN A 30 25.49 13.86 1.06
C ASN A 30 25.78 12.81 2.13
N ILE A 31 26.03 11.58 1.72
CA ILE A 31 26.44 10.49 2.62
C ILE A 31 27.95 10.39 2.53
N ILE A 32 28.66 10.77 3.61
CA ILE A 32 30.10 10.65 3.70
C ILE A 32 30.43 9.23 4.19
N LEU A 33 31.19 8.52 3.39
CA LEU A 33 31.67 7.17 3.71
C LEU A 33 33.12 7.26 4.18
N ASN A 34 33.52 6.37 5.06
CA ASN A 34 34.93 6.24 5.41
C ASN A 34 35.66 5.43 4.32
N GLU A 35 36.98 5.53 4.27
CA GLU A 35 37.83 4.94 3.22
C GLU A 35 37.69 3.42 3.05
N ASN A 36 37.16 2.71 4.06
CA ASN A 36 36.98 1.26 4.04
C ASN A 36 35.51 0.83 3.73
N CYS A 37 34.65 1.75 3.31
CA CYS A 37 33.24 1.45 3.06
C CYS A 37 32.98 1.42 1.55
N GLU A 38 32.90 0.21 1.00
CA GLU A 38 32.39 0.02 -0.36
C GLU A 38 30.86 0.03 -0.37
N VAL A 39 30.26 1.02 -1.00
CA VAL A 39 28.83 1.00 -1.31
C VAL A 39 28.62 0.42 -2.69
N LYS A 40 27.98 -0.73 -2.75
CA LYS A 40 27.58 -1.33 -4.03
C LYS A 40 26.40 -0.52 -4.58
N GLU A 41 26.45 -0.17 -5.85
CA GLU A 41 25.44 0.64 -6.53
C GLU A 41 24.02 0.04 -6.41
N ASN A 42 23.90 -1.28 -6.51
CA ASN A 42 22.63 -1.99 -6.33
C ASN A 42 22.00 -1.83 -4.93
N LEU A 43 22.79 -1.44 -3.93
CA LEU A 43 22.31 -1.24 -2.57
C LEU A 43 21.51 0.07 -2.45
N ILE A 44 21.98 1.13 -3.07
CA ILE A 44 21.30 2.43 -3.08
C ILE A 44 20.00 2.28 -3.86
N GLN A 45 20.05 1.72 -5.04
CA GLN A 45 18.88 1.48 -5.88
C GLN A 45 17.82 0.64 -5.15
N ARG A 46 18.23 -0.44 -4.48
CA ARG A 46 17.30 -1.26 -3.69
C ARG A 46 16.68 -0.48 -2.53
N ALA A 47 17.46 0.35 -1.84
CA ALA A 47 16.95 1.18 -0.75
C ALA A 47 15.95 2.23 -1.26
N GLU A 48 16.15 2.78 -2.45
CA GLU A 48 15.23 3.71 -3.11
C GLU A 48 13.91 3.03 -3.45
N ILE A 49 13.95 1.83 -4.04
CA ILE A 49 12.75 1.02 -4.33
C ILE A 49 11.97 0.75 -3.04
N GLU A 50 12.64 0.26 -2.00
CA GLU A 50 12.00 0.00 -0.71
C GLU A 50 11.36 1.26 -0.11
N ALA A 51 12.03 2.40 -0.16
CA ALA A 51 11.53 3.67 0.35
C ALA A 51 10.33 4.18 -0.47
N THR A 52 10.36 4.01 -1.77
CA THR A 52 9.26 4.35 -2.68
C THR A 52 8.01 3.52 -2.37
N CYS A 53 8.15 2.20 -2.20
CA CYS A 53 7.04 1.32 -1.84
C CYS A 53 6.46 1.65 -0.46
N VAL A 54 7.31 2.00 0.52
CA VAL A 54 6.86 2.47 1.84
C VAL A 54 6.11 3.80 1.72
N SER A 55 6.62 4.75 0.92
CA SER A 55 5.97 6.04 0.71
C SER A 55 4.62 5.88 0.01
N TYR A 56 4.53 5.00 -0.98
CA TYR A 56 3.27 4.63 -1.63
C TYR A 56 2.23 4.11 -0.63
N THR A 57 2.63 3.15 0.21
CA THR A 57 1.77 2.62 1.28
C THR A 57 1.30 3.73 2.22
N ARG A 58 2.20 4.62 2.66
CA ARG A 58 1.87 5.75 3.55
C ARG A 58 0.91 6.74 2.90
N ASN A 59 1.04 6.99 1.60
CA ASN A 59 0.13 7.85 0.86
C ASN A 59 -1.29 7.29 0.90
N LEU A 60 -1.47 5.99 0.60
CA LEU A 60 -2.77 5.33 0.67
C LEU A 60 -3.39 5.39 2.08
N VAL A 61 -2.60 5.12 3.12
CA VAL A 61 -3.07 5.16 4.52
C VAL A 61 -3.45 6.58 4.97
N ASN A 62 -2.76 7.58 4.44
CA ASN A 62 -3.04 8.98 4.78
C ASN A 62 -4.20 9.58 4.01
N GLU A 63 -4.61 8.97 2.89
CA GLU A 63 -5.72 9.46 2.08
C GLU A 63 -7.04 9.32 2.83
N PRO A 64 -7.86 10.38 2.96
CA PRO A 64 -9.16 10.31 3.59
C PRO A 64 -10.13 9.40 2.82
N ALA A 65 -11.01 8.70 3.54
CA ALA A 65 -11.93 7.71 2.99
C ALA A 65 -12.98 8.28 1.99
N ASN A 66 -13.17 9.58 1.97
CA ASN A 66 -14.01 10.26 0.97
C ASN A 66 -13.29 10.43 -0.38
N PHE A 67 -11.96 10.29 -0.41
CA PHE A 67 -11.14 10.27 -1.63
C PHE A 67 -10.62 8.89 -1.96
N LEU A 68 -10.45 8.01 -0.96
CA LEU A 68 -10.01 6.64 -1.17
C LEU A 68 -11.16 5.67 -0.83
N THR A 69 -12.14 5.60 -1.71
CA THR A 69 -13.23 4.63 -1.64
C THR A 69 -12.76 3.22 -2.08
N PRO A 70 -13.55 2.15 -1.89
CA PRO A 70 -13.20 0.83 -2.40
C PRO A 70 -12.91 0.81 -3.91
N GLN A 71 -13.61 1.65 -4.69
CA GLN A 71 -13.36 1.77 -6.13
C GLN A 71 -12.03 2.47 -6.42
N ASP A 72 -11.70 3.51 -5.65
CA ASP A 72 -10.43 4.23 -5.83
C ASP A 72 -9.25 3.34 -5.46
N LEU A 73 -9.35 2.58 -4.36
CA LEU A 73 -8.33 1.61 -3.98
C LEU A 73 -8.16 0.50 -5.03
N ALA A 74 -9.24 0.04 -5.65
CA ALA A 74 -9.17 -0.90 -6.77
C ALA A 74 -8.48 -0.28 -7.99
N SER A 75 -8.80 0.96 -8.32
CA SER A 75 -8.17 1.70 -9.43
C SER A 75 -6.67 1.94 -9.17
N GLU A 76 -6.29 2.24 -7.93
CA GLU A 76 -4.87 2.33 -7.55
C GLU A 76 -4.15 0.98 -7.67
N ALA A 77 -4.81 -0.12 -7.33
CA ALA A 77 -4.27 -1.47 -7.53
C ALA A 77 -4.04 -1.80 -9.02
N GLU A 78 -4.96 -1.42 -9.91
CA GLU A 78 -4.82 -1.59 -11.35
C GLU A 78 -3.68 -0.74 -11.93
N LYS A 79 -3.56 0.52 -11.50
CA LYS A 79 -2.45 1.41 -11.91
C LYS A 79 -1.11 0.83 -11.48
N SER A 80 -1.02 0.43 -10.22
CA SER A 80 0.18 -0.16 -9.64
C SER A 80 0.57 -1.46 -10.35
N ALA A 81 -0.40 -2.33 -10.63
CA ALA A 81 -0.17 -3.56 -11.38
C ALA A 81 0.41 -3.30 -12.77
N LYS A 82 -0.10 -2.30 -13.47
CA LYS A 82 0.40 -1.88 -14.78
C LYS A 82 1.82 -1.32 -14.72
N GLU A 83 2.12 -0.55 -13.68
CA GLU A 83 3.44 0.07 -13.49
C GLU A 83 4.52 -0.94 -13.14
N TYR A 84 4.21 -1.88 -12.24
CA TYR A 84 5.18 -2.86 -11.71
C TYR A 84 5.13 -4.23 -12.39
N GLY A 85 4.25 -4.43 -13.36
CA GLY A 85 4.23 -5.64 -14.20
C GLY A 85 3.61 -6.88 -13.55
N TYR A 86 2.66 -6.72 -12.65
CA TYR A 86 1.85 -7.82 -12.11
C TYR A 86 0.37 -7.71 -12.53
N GLU A 87 -0.42 -8.75 -12.30
CA GLU A 87 -1.83 -8.78 -12.64
C GLU A 87 -2.68 -8.27 -11.47
N ALA A 88 -3.66 -7.39 -11.76
CA ALA A 88 -4.72 -7.02 -10.82
C ALA A 88 -6.08 -7.53 -11.35
N ILE A 89 -6.81 -8.24 -10.51
CA ILE A 89 -8.15 -8.77 -10.79
C ILE A 89 -9.10 -8.13 -9.79
N ILE A 90 -10.05 -7.35 -10.28
CA ILE A 90 -11.02 -6.65 -9.44
C ILE A 90 -12.38 -7.33 -9.57
N PHE A 91 -12.88 -7.82 -8.45
CA PHE A 91 -14.21 -8.42 -8.37
C PHE A 91 -15.19 -7.45 -7.72
N ASP A 92 -16.38 -7.37 -8.30
CA ASP A 92 -17.47 -6.52 -7.84
C ASP A 92 -18.32 -7.21 -6.75
N GLU A 93 -19.32 -6.49 -6.26
CA GLU A 93 -20.27 -6.96 -5.26
C GLU A 93 -21.00 -8.24 -5.70
N LYS A 94 -21.39 -8.32 -6.98
CA LYS A 94 -22.12 -9.50 -7.51
C LYS A 94 -21.28 -10.77 -7.42
N TYR A 95 -20.00 -10.67 -7.74
CA TYR A 95 -19.07 -11.80 -7.60
C TYR A 95 -18.93 -12.22 -6.13
N ILE A 96 -18.80 -11.25 -5.23
CA ILE A 96 -18.69 -11.47 -3.78
C ILE A 96 -19.94 -12.18 -3.24
N GLU A 97 -21.14 -11.77 -3.71
CA GLU A 97 -22.41 -12.42 -3.42
C GLU A 97 -22.47 -13.86 -3.94
N GLN A 98 -22.11 -14.08 -5.21
CA GLN A 98 -22.08 -15.42 -5.83
C GLN A 98 -21.14 -16.38 -5.09
N LYS A 99 -20.06 -15.85 -4.49
CA LYS A 99 -19.09 -16.61 -3.68
C LYS A 99 -19.55 -16.75 -2.23
N GLN A 100 -20.73 -16.27 -1.87
CA GLN A 100 -21.30 -16.35 -0.53
C GLN A 100 -20.38 -15.78 0.57
N MET A 101 -19.62 -14.72 0.26
CA MET A 101 -18.71 -14.08 1.19
C MET A 101 -19.48 -13.16 2.16
N GLY A 102 -20.33 -13.75 3.00
CA GLY A 102 -21.27 -13.04 3.86
C GLY A 102 -20.63 -12.07 4.83
N ALA A 103 -19.52 -12.43 5.44
CA ALA A 103 -18.77 -11.53 6.34
C ALA A 103 -18.26 -10.30 5.61
N PHE A 104 -17.76 -10.45 4.38
CA PHE A 104 -17.33 -9.34 3.54
C PHE A 104 -18.49 -8.39 3.22
N LEU A 105 -19.63 -8.95 2.78
CA LEU A 105 -20.82 -8.18 2.44
C LEU A 105 -21.42 -7.47 3.65
N SER A 106 -21.40 -8.10 4.83
CA SER A 106 -21.97 -7.51 6.04
C SER A 106 -21.30 -6.19 6.43
N VAL A 107 -19.99 -6.05 6.18
CA VAL A 107 -19.23 -4.83 6.44
C VAL A 107 -19.59 -3.73 5.46
N ALA A 108 -19.85 -4.09 4.20
CA ALA A 108 -20.16 -3.13 3.13
C ALA A 108 -21.63 -2.67 3.10
N LYS A 109 -22.54 -3.44 3.71
CA LYS A 109 -24.00 -3.33 3.53
C LYS A 109 -24.59 -1.96 3.88
N GLY A 110 -23.97 -1.21 4.77
CA GLY A 110 -24.39 0.14 5.16
C GLY A 110 -23.74 1.27 4.34
N SER A 111 -22.85 0.96 3.40
CA SER A 111 -22.12 1.94 2.61
C SER A 111 -22.85 2.25 1.30
N ALA A 112 -22.76 3.53 0.86
CA ALA A 112 -23.15 3.92 -0.48
C ALA A 112 -22.11 3.50 -1.53
N ASN A 113 -20.88 3.20 -1.10
CA ASN A 113 -19.79 2.74 -1.96
C ASN A 113 -19.77 1.20 -1.99
N PRO A 114 -20.01 0.56 -3.14
CA PRO A 114 -20.05 -0.89 -3.22
C PRO A 114 -18.66 -1.50 -2.98
N PRO A 115 -18.61 -2.70 -2.38
CA PRO A 115 -17.34 -3.37 -2.04
C PRO A 115 -16.58 -3.82 -3.28
N ARG A 116 -15.26 -3.97 -3.12
CA ARG A 116 -14.36 -4.56 -4.11
C ARG A 116 -13.47 -5.61 -3.46
N LEU A 117 -13.36 -6.78 -4.10
CA LEU A 117 -12.34 -7.77 -3.76
C LEU A 117 -11.20 -7.62 -4.77
N ILE A 118 -10.04 -7.24 -4.27
CA ILE A 118 -8.84 -6.99 -5.08
C ILE A 118 -7.93 -8.20 -4.94
N VAL A 119 -7.59 -8.84 -6.05
CA VAL A 119 -6.63 -9.95 -6.11
C VAL A 119 -5.47 -9.53 -6.98
N LEU A 120 -4.27 -9.62 -6.43
CA LEU A 120 -3.02 -9.31 -7.13
C LEU A 120 -2.24 -10.60 -7.35
N ARG A 121 -1.67 -10.78 -8.54
CA ARG A 121 -0.90 -11.99 -8.91
C ARG A 121 0.41 -11.58 -9.54
N TYR A 122 1.49 -12.06 -8.97
CA TYR A 122 2.82 -11.97 -9.56
C TYR A 122 3.38 -13.36 -9.75
N LYS A 123 3.84 -13.64 -10.97
CA LYS A 123 4.42 -14.91 -11.34
C LYS A 123 5.94 -14.74 -11.47
N GLY A 124 6.63 -14.86 -10.33
CA GLY A 124 8.09 -14.70 -10.25
C GLY A 124 8.88 -16.00 -10.33
N ALA A 125 8.20 -17.16 -10.38
CA ALA A 125 8.83 -18.48 -10.33
C ALA A 125 8.10 -19.48 -11.26
N ASN A 126 8.57 -20.72 -11.33
CA ASN A 126 7.96 -21.78 -12.13
C ASN A 126 6.64 -22.29 -11.52
N ASP A 127 5.80 -22.95 -12.33
CA ASP A 127 4.45 -23.37 -11.95
C ASP A 127 4.40 -24.41 -10.81
N ASP A 128 5.49 -25.15 -10.58
CA ASP A 128 5.61 -26.18 -9.55
C ASP A 128 6.08 -25.63 -8.18
N ASP A 129 6.34 -24.31 -8.08
CA ASP A 129 6.81 -23.69 -6.88
C ASP A 129 5.67 -23.35 -5.91
N LYS A 130 6.03 -23.14 -4.66
CA LYS A 130 5.07 -22.78 -3.62
C LYS A 130 4.44 -21.41 -3.89
N ILE A 131 3.13 -21.33 -3.73
CA ILE A 131 2.38 -20.09 -3.79
C ILE A 131 2.32 -19.47 -2.40
N TYR A 132 2.70 -18.19 -2.30
CA TYR A 132 2.58 -17.40 -1.09
C TYR A 132 1.39 -16.46 -1.20
N GLY A 133 0.51 -16.47 -0.20
CA GLY A 133 -0.64 -15.58 -0.11
C GLY A 133 -0.41 -14.50 0.93
N LEU A 134 -0.57 -13.23 0.53
CA LEU A 134 -0.62 -12.08 1.42
C LEU A 134 -2.05 -11.60 1.50
N VAL A 135 -2.57 -11.41 2.72
CA VAL A 135 -3.95 -10.94 2.94
C VAL A 135 -3.91 -9.63 3.71
N GLY A 136 -4.56 -8.61 3.16
CA GLY A 136 -4.63 -7.27 3.75
C GLY A 136 -6.07 -6.82 3.98
N LYS A 137 -6.37 -6.33 5.18
CA LYS A 137 -7.65 -5.68 5.48
C LYS A 137 -7.75 -4.38 4.69
N GLY A 138 -8.86 -4.23 3.94
CA GLY A 138 -9.11 -3.10 3.06
C GLY A 138 -10.36 -2.31 3.41
N LEU A 139 -10.75 -2.24 4.69
CA LEU A 139 -11.89 -1.45 5.13
C LEU A 139 -11.53 0.04 5.11
N CYS A 140 -12.07 0.79 4.14
CA CYS A 140 -11.69 2.18 3.89
C CYS A 140 -12.01 3.12 5.06
N TYR A 141 -13.08 2.84 5.80
CA TYR A 141 -13.42 3.57 7.03
C TYR A 141 -14.29 2.72 7.94
N ASP A 142 -13.87 2.48 9.17
CA ASP A 142 -14.60 1.74 10.17
C ASP A 142 -15.25 2.66 11.21
N SER A 143 -16.53 2.95 11.04
CA SER A 143 -17.31 3.74 12.00
C SER A 143 -17.76 2.94 13.24
N GLY A 144 -17.64 1.60 13.22
CA GLY A 144 -18.18 0.69 14.21
C GLY A 144 -19.62 0.25 13.92
N GLY A 145 -20.31 0.86 12.95
CA GLY A 145 -21.70 0.54 12.61
C GLY A 145 -22.67 0.83 13.76
N TYR A 146 -23.56 -0.10 14.12
CA TYR A 146 -24.47 0.06 15.26
C TYR A 146 -23.77 0.21 16.62
N SER A 147 -22.56 -0.34 16.75
CA SER A 147 -21.66 -0.08 17.87
C SER A 147 -20.70 1.04 17.50
N ILE A 148 -21.25 2.25 17.38
CA ILE A 148 -20.53 3.42 16.90
C ILE A 148 -19.31 3.72 17.76
N LYS A 149 -18.18 3.97 17.13
CA LYS A 149 -16.93 4.33 17.82
C LYS A 149 -17.03 5.75 18.41
N PRO A 150 -16.37 6.02 19.54
CA PRO A 150 -16.25 7.40 20.04
C PRO A 150 -15.44 8.25 19.06
N THR A 151 -15.74 9.56 19.02
CA THR A 151 -15.12 10.52 18.09
C THR A 151 -13.59 10.47 18.12
N SER A 152 -13.01 10.31 19.32
CA SER A 152 -11.55 10.22 19.49
C SER A 152 -10.90 9.04 18.75
N SER A 153 -11.64 7.94 18.55
CA SER A 153 -11.16 6.77 17.83
C SER A 153 -11.50 6.83 16.33
N MET A 154 -12.50 7.62 15.94
CA MET A 154 -12.92 7.71 14.55
C MET A 154 -11.92 8.44 13.65
N LEU A 155 -11.16 9.40 14.18
CA LEU A 155 -10.20 10.17 13.42
C LEU A 155 -9.14 9.30 12.74
N ASP A 156 -8.76 8.19 13.37
CA ASP A 156 -7.74 7.29 12.86
C ASP A 156 -8.30 6.21 11.92
N MET A 157 -9.63 6.09 11.80
CA MET A 157 -10.26 5.00 11.06
C MET A 157 -10.14 5.09 9.54
N LYS A 158 -9.63 6.19 9.01
CA LYS A 158 -9.14 6.26 7.62
C LYS A 158 -7.99 5.28 7.35
N SER A 159 -7.25 4.90 8.39
CA SER A 159 -6.12 3.96 8.31
C SER A 159 -6.54 2.49 8.39
N ASP A 160 -7.82 2.18 8.51
CA ASP A 160 -8.30 0.81 8.70
C ASP A 160 -8.16 -0.09 7.45
N MET A 161 -7.80 0.52 6.33
CA MET A 161 -7.35 -0.14 5.09
C MET A 161 -5.82 -0.33 5.00
N GLY A 162 -5.10 -0.03 6.06
CA GLY A 162 -3.62 -0.10 6.08
C GLY A 162 -3.05 -1.48 5.77
N GLY A 163 -3.80 -2.55 6.08
CA GLY A 163 -3.43 -3.92 5.70
C GLY A 163 -3.39 -4.09 4.17
N SER A 164 -4.42 -3.63 3.45
CA SER A 164 -4.44 -3.70 1.98
C SER A 164 -3.39 -2.79 1.35
N ALA A 165 -3.19 -1.58 1.88
CA ALA A 165 -2.12 -0.70 1.43
C ALA A 165 -0.73 -1.33 1.60
N THR A 166 -0.52 -2.06 2.71
CA THR A 166 0.74 -2.79 2.96
C THR A 166 0.93 -3.91 1.95
N VAL A 167 -0.13 -4.66 1.62
CA VAL A 167 -0.07 -5.71 0.59
C VAL A 167 0.25 -5.10 -0.79
N LEU A 168 -0.37 -3.98 -1.15
CA LEU A 168 -0.05 -3.26 -2.40
C LEU A 168 1.41 -2.83 -2.45
N GLY A 169 1.91 -2.19 -1.39
CA GLY A 169 3.33 -1.79 -1.33
C GLY A 169 4.30 -2.99 -1.33
N ALA A 170 3.92 -4.10 -0.72
CA ALA A 170 4.70 -5.33 -0.77
C ALA A 170 4.72 -5.94 -2.17
N MET A 171 3.60 -5.93 -2.89
CA MET A 171 3.53 -6.40 -4.29
C MET A 171 4.42 -5.57 -5.20
N ASN A 172 4.44 -4.24 -5.04
CA ASN A 172 5.32 -3.36 -5.80
C ASN A 172 6.82 -3.64 -5.53
N LEU A 173 7.13 -4.08 -4.31
CA LEU A 173 8.51 -4.42 -3.94
C LEU A 173 8.94 -5.79 -4.46
N ILE A 174 8.00 -6.72 -4.60
CA ILE A 174 8.26 -8.11 -5.03
C ILE A 174 8.35 -8.20 -6.56
N ALA A 175 7.55 -7.43 -7.26
CA ALA A 175 7.48 -7.43 -8.72
C ALA A 175 8.59 -6.63 -9.38
#